data_1e2c8ee4c62c60a17aab949d88b8c1c8
#
_entry.id   1e2c8ee4c62c60a17aab949d88b8c1c8
#
_cell.length_a   1.000
_cell.length_b   1.000
_cell.length_c   1.000
_cell.angle_alpha   90.00
_cell.angle_beta   90.00
_cell.angle_gamma   90.00
#
_symmetry.space_group_name_H-M   'P 1'
#
loop_
_entity.id
_entity.type
_entity.pdbx_description
1 polymer ?
#
loop_
_entity_poly.entity_id
_entity_poly.type
_entity_poly.pdbx_seq_one_letter_code
_entity_poly.pdbx_strand_id
1 'polypeptide(L)'
;VQLSDRALYEIYLPAFKAAVQEGGTWSIMGSYNLYQGQHACHNKRLLKDILRDEWGFDGVVVSDWGGVHNTEQAIHNGMDLEFGSWTNGLSAGTRNAYDNYYLAFPYLKLIKEGKVGTKELDEKVSNVLRLIFRTSMDPHKPFGSLGSPEHGQAGREIAEEGIVLLQNNGNVLPIDLNKTKKIAVIGENAIKMMTVGGGSSSLKVKYEISPLDGLKSRVGSKAEVVYARGYVGDPTGEYNGVKTGQDLKDNRSEDELLAEALQVAKDADYVIFFGGLNKSNHQDCEDSD
;
A
#
# COMPACT_ATOMS: atom_id res chain seq x y z
N VAL A 1 -7.49 -17.12 8.66
CA VAL A 1 -8.46 -17.33 7.58
C VAL A 1 -8.67 -18.82 7.40
N GLN A 2 -9.92 -19.25 7.33
CA GLN A 2 -10.30 -20.61 6.95
C GLN A 2 -10.94 -20.55 5.56
N LEU A 3 -10.30 -21.18 4.60
CA LEU A 3 -10.74 -21.23 3.22
C LEU A 3 -10.90 -22.70 2.77
N SER A 4 -11.87 -22.98 1.93
CA SER A 4 -11.88 -24.23 1.18
C SER A 4 -10.79 -24.23 0.11
N ASP A 5 -10.31 -25.40 -0.29
CA ASP A 5 -9.35 -25.50 -1.40
C ASP A 5 -9.90 -24.88 -2.68
N ARG A 6 -11.20 -24.99 -2.92
CA ARG A 6 -11.86 -24.35 -4.05
C ARG A 6 -11.69 -22.82 -4.02
N ALA A 7 -12.00 -22.18 -2.88
CA ALA A 7 -11.83 -20.73 -2.75
C ALA A 7 -10.36 -20.33 -2.89
N LEU A 8 -9.45 -21.10 -2.29
CA LEU A 8 -8.01 -20.85 -2.39
C LEU A 8 -7.56 -20.86 -3.87
N TYR A 9 -7.86 -21.94 -4.61
CA TYR A 9 -7.36 -22.13 -5.98
C TYR A 9 -8.14 -21.34 -7.04
N GLU A 10 -9.40 -21.01 -6.83
CA GLU A 10 -10.22 -20.31 -7.83
C GLU A 10 -10.24 -18.78 -7.64
N ILE A 11 -9.97 -18.28 -6.41
CA ILE A 11 -10.10 -16.85 -6.09
C ILE A 11 -8.76 -16.24 -5.69
N TYR A 12 -8.06 -16.84 -4.70
CA TYR A 12 -6.88 -16.19 -4.10
C TYR A 12 -5.58 -16.47 -4.86
N LEU A 13 -5.36 -17.68 -5.33
CA LEU A 13 -4.09 -18.08 -5.94
C LEU A 13 -3.92 -17.75 -7.43
N PRO A 14 -4.96 -17.56 -8.27
CA PRO A 14 -4.78 -17.42 -9.72
C PRO A 14 -3.84 -16.29 -10.11
N ALA A 15 -3.95 -15.11 -9.48
CA ALA A 15 -3.09 -13.97 -9.77
C ALA A 15 -1.63 -14.25 -9.40
N PHE A 16 -1.37 -14.89 -8.26
CA PHE A 16 -0.02 -15.29 -7.85
C PHE A 16 0.57 -16.35 -8.76
N LYS A 17 -0.25 -17.33 -9.17
CA LYS A 17 0.17 -18.37 -10.12
C LYS A 17 0.58 -17.75 -11.46
N ALA A 18 -0.23 -16.84 -11.99
CA ALA A 18 0.09 -16.14 -13.23
C ALA A 18 1.37 -15.28 -13.08
N ALA A 19 1.53 -14.58 -11.97
CA ALA A 19 2.76 -13.82 -11.70
C ALA A 19 4.02 -14.71 -11.68
N VAL A 20 3.92 -15.94 -11.14
CA VAL A 20 5.04 -16.88 -11.11
C VAL A 20 5.28 -17.52 -12.46
N GLN A 21 4.23 -18.13 -13.05
CA GLN A 21 4.39 -19.01 -14.23
C GLN A 21 4.39 -18.27 -15.56
N GLU A 22 3.67 -17.16 -15.65
CA GLU A 22 3.57 -16.34 -16.86
C GLU A 22 4.41 -15.06 -16.75
N GLY A 23 4.34 -14.37 -15.60
CA GLY A 23 5.09 -13.14 -15.34
C GLY A 23 6.56 -13.35 -14.99
N GLY A 24 6.96 -14.56 -14.59
CA GLY A 24 8.35 -14.87 -14.24
C GLY A 24 8.89 -14.06 -13.06
N THR A 25 8.06 -13.79 -12.05
CA THR A 25 8.49 -13.02 -10.87
C THR A 25 9.62 -13.72 -10.12
N TRP A 26 10.52 -12.93 -9.54
CA TRP A 26 11.71 -13.43 -8.81
C TRP A 26 11.64 -13.24 -7.32
N SER A 27 10.60 -12.56 -6.82
CA SER A 27 10.38 -12.40 -5.39
C SER A 27 8.89 -12.34 -5.07
N ILE A 28 8.51 -12.92 -3.94
CA ILE A 28 7.14 -12.88 -3.39
C ILE A 28 7.23 -12.57 -1.91
N MET A 29 6.30 -11.75 -1.42
CA MET A 29 6.15 -11.43 0.00
C MET A 29 5.06 -12.30 0.63
N GLY A 30 5.34 -12.85 1.80
CA GLY A 30 4.33 -13.51 2.65
C GLY A 30 3.49 -12.47 3.38
N SER A 31 2.22 -12.76 3.60
CA SER A 31 1.30 -11.89 4.34
C SER A 31 1.25 -12.20 5.84
N TYR A 32 0.66 -11.30 6.62
CA TYR A 32 0.48 -11.48 8.08
C TYR A 32 -0.53 -12.56 8.44
N ASN A 33 -1.48 -12.83 7.55
CA ASN A 33 -2.64 -13.66 7.84
C ASN A 33 -2.29 -15.07 8.31
N LEU A 34 -3.12 -15.61 9.18
CA LEU A 34 -3.14 -17.03 9.53
C LEU A 34 -3.98 -17.78 8.47
N TYR A 35 -3.37 -18.70 7.76
CA TYR A 35 -4.07 -19.66 6.89
C TYR A 35 -4.05 -21.04 7.55
N GLN A 36 -5.22 -21.58 7.89
CA GLN A 36 -5.40 -22.85 8.57
C GLN A 36 -4.55 -22.99 9.85
N GLY A 37 -4.47 -21.89 10.65
CA GLY A 37 -3.77 -21.87 11.92
C GLY A 37 -2.24 -21.65 11.83
N GLN A 38 -1.68 -21.46 10.65
CA GLN A 38 -0.27 -21.17 10.44
C GLN A 38 -0.09 -19.84 9.71
N HIS A 39 0.82 -18.98 10.17
CA HIS A 39 1.09 -17.70 9.53
C HIS A 39 1.59 -17.89 8.09
N ALA A 40 1.06 -17.10 7.15
CA ALA A 40 1.35 -17.22 5.73
C ALA A 40 2.85 -17.10 5.42
N CYS A 41 3.58 -16.25 6.14
CA CYS A 41 5.04 -16.09 6.00
C CYS A 41 5.85 -17.38 6.25
N HIS A 42 5.29 -18.38 6.90
CA HIS A 42 5.95 -19.68 7.10
C HIS A 42 4.96 -20.86 6.97
N ASN A 43 3.91 -20.65 6.18
CA ASN A 43 2.90 -21.68 5.92
C ASN A 43 3.43 -22.70 4.91
N LYS A 44 3.52 -23.98 5.36
CA LYS A 44 4.03 -25.06 4.52
C LYS A 44 3.22 -25.24 3.23
N ARG A 45 1.87 -25.27 3.35
CA ARG A 45 0.99 -25.48 2.21
C ARG A 45 1.17 -24.40 1.15
N LEU A 46 1.23 -23.12 1.57
CA LEU A 46 1.32 -22.00 0.63
C LEU A 46 2.72 -21.89 0.01
N LEU A 47 3.77 -21.88 0.83
CA LEU A 47 5.12 -21.54 0.39
C LEU A 47 5.90 -22.73 -0.15
N LYS A 48 5.72 -23.93 0.43
CA LYS A 48 6.43 -25.10 -0.03
C LYS A 48 5.62 -25.90 -1.04
N ASP A 49 4.46 -26.42 -0.62
CA ASP A 49 3.73 -27.38 -1.44
C ASP A 49 3.19 -26.72 -2.73
N ILE A 50 2.59 -25.54 -2.63
CA ILE A 50 2.01 -24.84 -3.79
C ILE A 50 3.05 -24.00 -4.53
N LEU A 51 3.65 -23.02 -3.86
CA LEU A 51 4.51 -22.05 -4.54
C LEU A 51 5.76 -22.73 -5.13
N ARG A 52 6.48 -23.54 -4.34
CA ARG A 52 7.74 -24.15 -4.82
C ARG A 52 7.53 -25.45 -5.56
N ASP A 53 6.79 -26.39 -4.98
CA ASP A 53 6.74 -27.76 -5.53
C ASP A 53 5.72 -27.85 -6.69
N GLU A 54 4.54 -27.19 -6.58
CA GLU A 54 3.54 -27.22 -7.65
C GLU A 54 3.83 -26.22 -8.80
N TRP A 55 4.22 -24.96 -8.44
CA TRP A 55 4.43 -23.91 -9.46
C TRP A 55 5.86 -23.78 -9.93
N GLY A 56 6.83 -24.41 -9.26
CA GLY A 56 8.23 -24.38 -9.63
C GLY A 56 8.94 -23.05 -9.35
N PHE A 57 8.47 -22.29 -8.36
CA PHE A 57 9.06 -21.00 -8.01
C PHE A 57 10.47 -21.16 -7.45
N ASP A 58 11.46 -20.58 -8.12
CA ASP A 58 12.87 -20.62 -7.75
C ASP A 58 13.42 -19.29 -7.21
N GLY A 59 12.50 -18.32 -7.00
CA GLY A 59 12.83 -16.99 -6.46
C GLY A 59 12.89 -16.93 -4.96
N VAL A 60 12.92 -15.70 -4.44
CA VAL A 60 13.02 -15.38 -3.00
C VAL A 60 11.65 -15.12 -2.41
N VAL A 61 11.36 -15.78 -1.29
CA VAL A 61 10.22 -15.45 -0.44
C VAL A 61 10.70 -14.56 0.71
N VAL A 62 10.15 -13.35 0.79
CA VAL A 62 10.42 -12.41 1.87
C VAL A 62 9.24 -12.37 2.84
N SER A 63 9.48 -12.12 4.12
CA SER A 63 8.38 -11.83 5.05
C SER A 63 7.90 -10.39 4.89
N ASP A 64 6.67 -10.12 5.24
CA ASP A 64 6.28 -8.79 5.65
C ASP A 64 6.91 -8.48 7.02
N TRP A 65 6.92 -7.17 7.44
CA TRP A 65 7.56 -6.72 8.68
C TRP A 65 6.92 -7.35 9.92
N GLY A 66 7.68 -8.21 10.59
CA GLY A 66 7.16 -8.94 11.75
C GLY A 66 6.25 -10.13 11.43
N GLY A 67 6.17 -10.56 10.16
CA GLY A 67 5.31 -11.65 9.72
C GLY A 67 5.79 -13.06 10.09
N VAL A 68 7.06 -13.22 10.52
CA VAL A 68 7.60 -14.53 10.97
C VAL A 68 7.38 -14.70 12.47
N HIS A 69 6.86 -15.84 12.88
CA HIS A 69 6.52 -16.15 14.28
C HIS A 69 7.05 -17.49 14.78
N ASN A 70 7.78 -18.25 13.95
CA ASN A 70 8.29 -19.54 14.32
C ASN A 70 9.55 -19.91 13.53
N THR A 71 10.66 -20.14 14.23
CA THR A 71 11.96 -20.45 13.62
C THR A 71 11.95 -21.75 12.82
N GLU A 72 11.47 -22.85 13.39
CA GLU A 72 11.51 -24.16 12.72
C GLU A 72 10.63 -24.17 11.47
N GLN A 73 9.43 -23.58 11.56
CA GLN A 73 8.55 -23.45 10.39
C GLN A 73 9.17 -22.58 9.30
N ALA A 74 9.78 -21.45 9.66
CA ALA A 74 10.45 -20.58 8.70
C ALA A 74 11.67 -21.26 8.05
N ILE A 75 12.40 -22.12 8.79
CA ILE A 75 13.50 -22.93 8.25
C ILE A 75 12.99 -23.86 7.15
N HIS A 76 11.94 -24.65 7.44
CA HIS A 76 11.57 -25.80 6.62
C HIS A 76 10.51 -25.51 5.54
N ASN A 77 9.74 -24.42 5.68
CA ASN A 77 8.55 -24.19 4.90
C ASN A 77 8.71 -23.19 3.72
N GLY A 78 9.94 -22.84 3.36
CA GLY A 78 10.19 -22.09 2.11
C GLY A 78 10.35 -20.59 2.24
N MET A 79 10.34 -20.01 3.45
CA MET A 79 10.73 -18.62 3.72
C MET A 79 12.24 -18.46 3.50
N ASP A 80 12.68 -17.38 2.83
CA ASP A 80 14.11 -17.13 2.59
C ASP A 80 14.66 -15.95 3.39
N LEU A 81 13.94 -14.82 3.43
CA LEU A 81 14.37 -13.60 4.10
C LEU A 81 13.30 -13.10 5.06
N GLU A 82 13.72 -12.82 6.28
CA GLU A 82 12.87 -12.25 7.33
C GLU A 82 13.17 -10.79 7.54
N PHE A 83 12.09 -9.96 7.60
CA PHE A 83 12.18 -8.54 7.86
C PHE A 83 11.35 -8.14 9.07
N GLY A 84 11.87 -7.18 9.86
CA GLY A 84 11.14 -6.45 10.88
C GLY A 84 10.55 -7.26 12.02
N SER A 85 11.01 -8.49 12.29
CA SER A 85 10.40 -9.35 13.30
C SER A 85 10.55 -8.81 14.72
N TRP A 86 9.46 -8.89 15.47
CA TRP A 86 9.38 -8.46 16.86
C TRP A 86 9.64 -9.65 17.79
N THR A 87 10.89 -10.09 17.83
CA THR A 87 11.30 -11.15 18.74
C THR A 87 11.88 -10.56 20.02
N ASN A 88 11.97 -11.37 21.06
CA ASN A 88 12.45 -11.10 22.40
C ASN A 88 13.50 -9.97 22.49
N GLY A 89 13.07 -8.78 22.85
CA GLY A 89 13.93 -7.61 23.00
C GLY A 89 14.20 -6.81 21.72
N LEU A 90 13.56 -7.14 20.61
CA LEU A 90 13.59 -6.29 19.43
C LEU A 90 12.81 -5.02 19.72
N SER A 91 13.50 -3.87 19.72
CA SER A 91 12.88 -2.55 19.87
C SER A 91 13.58 -1.55 18.96
N ALA A 92 12.84 -0.55 18.54
CA ALA A 92 13.41 0.54 17.72
C ALA A 92 14.62 1.17 18.43
N GLY A 93 15.75 1.28 17.71
CA GLY A 93 17.00 1.82 18.25
C GLY A 93 17.85 0.84 19.05
N THR A 94 17.44 -0.42 19.23
CA THR A 94 18.27 -1.43 19.87
C THR A 94 19.42 -1.84 18.96
N ARG A 95 20.65 -1.77 19.48
CA ARG A 95 21.82 -2.26 18.77
C ARG A 95 21.71 -3.77 18.61
N ASN A 96 22.00 -4.32 17.44
CA ASN A 96 21.91 -5.75 17.11
C ASN A 96 20.47 -6.32 17.21
N ALA A 97 19.45 -5.53 16.93
CA ALA A 97 18.07 -5.98 16.89
C ALA A 97 17.86 -7.17 15.93
N TYR A 98 18.60 -7.19 14.82
CA TYR A 98 18.55 -8.28 13.82
C TYR A 98 18.98 -9.63 14.33
N ASP A 99 19.85 -9.68 15.33
CA ASP A 99 20.35 -10.93 15.91
C ASP A 99 19.23 -11.78 16.53
N ASN A 100 18.14 -11.15 16.93
CA ASN A 100 17.00 -11.79 17.57
C ASN A 100 15.91 -12.25 16.59
N TYR A 101 16.07 -12.01 15.29
CA TYR A 101 15.13 -12.51 14.31
C TYR A 101 15.06 -14.03 14.29
N TYR A 102 13.92 -14.61 13.92
CA TYR A 102 13.70 -16.05 13.93
C TYR A 102 14.68 -16.81 13.04
N LEU A 103 15.08 -16.23 11.90
CA LEU A 103 16.08 -16.79 10.99
C LEU A 103 17.52 -16.31 11.28
N ALA A 104 17.78 -15.63 12.41
CA ALA A 104 19.11 -15.19 12.83
C ALA A 104 19.68 -16.11 13.95
N PHE A 105 19.95 -15.57 15.13
CA PHE A 105 20.52 -16.38 16.24
C PHE A 105 19.67 -17.57 16.65
N PRO A 106 18.34 -17.53 16.70
CA PRO A 106 17.54 -18.73 16.97
C PRO A 106 17.85 -19.87 15.99
N TYR A 107 17.97 -19.58 14.69
CA TYR A 107 18.35 -20.58 13.70
C TYR A 107 19.79 -21.07 13.89
N LEU A 108 20.74 -20.13 14.07
CA LEU A 108 22.15 -20.47 14.32
C LEU A 108 22.30 -21.37 15.56
N LYS A 109 21.51 -21.14 16.60
CA LYS A 109 21.49 -21.99 17.82
C LYS A 109 21.06 -23.40 17.49
N LEU A 110 20.01 -23.61 16.72
CA LEU A 110 19.54 -24.94 16.31
C LEU A 110 20.59 -25.68 15.49
N ILE A 111 21.32 -25.00 14.62
CA ILE A 111 22.45 -25.61 13.87
C ILE A 111 23.57 -26.04 14.84
N LYS A 112 23.98 -25.16 15.76
CA LYS A 112 25.03 -25.45 16.72
C LYS A 112 24.67 -26.60 17.67
N GLU A 113 23.40 -26.75 17.98
CA GLU A 113 22.88 -27.86 18.82
C GLU A 113 22.68 -29.15 18.01
N GLY A 114 22.95 -29.15 16.70
CA GLY A 114 22.73 -30.29 15.82
C GLY A 114 21.26 -30.66 15.59
N LYS A 115 20.33 -29.78 15.91
CA LYS A 115 18.89 -30.00 15.73
C LYS A 115 18.43 -29.85 14.29
N VAL A 116 19.09 -28.99 13.56
CA VAL A 116 18.87 -28.76 12.12
C VAL A 116 20.22 -28.74 11.40
N GLY A 117 20.22 -29.15 10.13
CA GLY A 117 21.40 -29.08 9.27
C GLY A 117 21.54 -27.71 8.59
N THR A 118 22.50 -27.60 7.67
CA THR A 118 22.75 -26.39 6.88
C THR A 118 22.06 -26.42 5.53
N LYS A 119 21.42 -27.51 5.13
CA LYS A 119 20.81 -27.69 3.82
C LYS A 119 19.81 -26.58 3.49
N GLU A 120 18.89 -26.31 4.38
CA GLU A 120 17.86 -25.28 4.19
C GLU A 120 18.49 -23.87 4.21
N LEU A 121 19.58 -23.65 4.94
CA LEU A 121 20.33 -22.41 4.90
C LEU A 121 20.98 -22.21 3.52
N ASP A 122 21.61 -23.24 3.00
CA ASP A 122 22.25 -23.21 1.69
C ASP A 122 21.23 -22.98 0.56
N GLU A 123 20.02 -23.55 0.68
CA GLU A 123 18.90 -23.29 -0.24
C GLU A 123 18.47 -21.81 -0.21
N LYS A 124 18.26 -21.23 1.00
CA LYS A 124 17.89 -19.81 1.18
C LYS A 124 18.98 -18.89 0.61
N VAL A 125 20.23 -19.14 0.94
CA VAL A 125 21.38 -18.38 0.43
C VAL A 125 21.43 -18.46 -1.09
N SER A 126 21.22 -19.65 -1.68
CA SER A 126 21.20 -19.85 -3.13
C SER A 126 20.09 -19.05 -3.80
N ASN A 127 18.88 -19.01 -3.22
CA ASN A 127 17.76 -18.22 -3.73
C ASN A 127 18.08 -16.71 -3.71
N VAL A 128 18.63 -16.22 -2.60
CA VAL A 128 19.05 -14.81 -2.47
C VAL A 128 20.16 -14.44 -3.45
N LEU A 129 21.19 -15.27 -3.58
CA LEU A 129 22.27 -15.05 -4.55
C LEU A 129 21.75 -15.05 -5.99
N ARG A 130 20.84 -15.97 -6.32
CA ARG A 130 20.19 -16.00 -7.63
C ARG A 130 19.46 -14.70 -7.94
N LEU A 131 18.71 -14.15 -6.97
CA LEU A 131 18.05 -12.85 -7.11
C LEU A 131 19.07 -11.74 -7.35
N ILE A 132 20.15 -11.70 -6.57
CA ILE A 132 21.23 -10.70 -6.72
C ILE A 132 21.86 -10.77 -8.11
N PHE A 133 22.18 -11.98 -8.61
CA PHE A 133 22.73 -12.16 -9.95
C PHE A 133 21.74 -11.74 -11.04
N ARG A 134 20.46 -12.04 -10.89
CA ARG A 134 19.40 -11.64 -11.85
C ARG A 134 19.10 -10.14 -11.85
N THR A 135 19.47 -9.42 -10.80
CA THR A 135 19.11 -8.01 -10.63
C THR A 135 20.34 -7.11 -10.50
N SER A 136 20.90 -7.01 -9.30
CA SER A 136 21.94 -6.03 -8.97
C SER A 136 23.24 -6.26 -9.75
N MET A 137 23.57 -7.51 -10.05
CA MET A 137 24.79 -7.89 -10.75
C MET A 137 24.59 -8.12 -12.25
N ASP A 138 23.39 -7.98 -12.78
CA ASP A 138 23.18 -8.04 -14.23
C ASP A 138 23.79 -6.79 -14.88
N PRO A 139 24.82 -6.93 -15.74
CA PRO A 139 25.45 -5.80 -16.41
C PRO A 139 24.54 -5.14 -17.46
N HIS A 140 23.48 -5.83 -17.89
CA HIS A 140 22.53 -5.37 -18.91
C HIS A 140 21.22 -4.84 -18.31
N LYS A 141 21.11 -4.79 -16.98
CA LYS A 141 19.89 -4.27 -16.35
C LYS A 141 19.59 -2.84 -16.80
N PRO A 142 18.34 -2.55 -17.17
CA PRO A 142 17.98 -1.19 -17.52
C PRO A 142 18.01 -0.31 -16.26
N PHE A 143 18.48 0.93 -16.42
CA PHE A 143 18.30 1.96 -15.42
C PHE A 143 17.01 2.71 -15.73
N GLY A 144 16.07 2.70 -14.78
CA GLY A 144 14.86 3.49 -14.87
C GLY A 144 15.12 4.97 -14.58
N SER A 145 14.11 5.79 -14.78
CA SER A 145 14.05 7.18 -14.33
C SER A 145 13.31 7.30 -13.00
N LEU A 146 13.56 8.37 -12.25
CA LEU A 146 12.88 8.65 -11.00
C LEU A 146 12.07 9.95 -11.13
N GLY A 147 10.75 9.85 -10.92
CA GLY A 147 9.86 11.01 -10.90
C GLY A 147 9.90 11.84 -12.18
N SER A 148 9.95 11.18 -13.35
CA SER A 148 9.92 11.83 -14.65
C SER A 148 8.52 12.35 -14.99
N PRO A 149 8.36 13.26 -15.97
CA PRO A 149 7.05 13.68 -16.46
C PRO A 149 6.17 12.52 -16.94
N GLU A 150 6.78 11.51 -17.56
CA GLU A 150 6.11 10.30 -18.04
C GLU A 150 5.52 9.50 -16.89
N HIS A 151 6.21 9.43 -15.73
CA HIS A 151 5.66 8.80 -14.53
C HIS A 151 4.44 9.57 -13.98
N GLY A 152 4.46 10.90 -14.04
CA GLY A 152 3.31 11.72 -13.68
C GLY A 152 2.12 11.48 -14.61
N GLN A 153 2.37 11.34 -15.90
CA GLN A 153 1.32 11.04 -16.89
C GLN A 153 0.77 9.63 -16.67
N ALA A 154 1.63 8.63 -16.47
CA ALA A 154 1.20 7.25 -16.17
C ALA A 154 0.36 7.17 -14.88
N GLY A 155 0.78 7.88 -13.83
CA GLY A 155 0.00 7.97 -12.58
C GLY A 155 -1.38 8.59 -12.78
N ARG A 156 -1.48 9.60 -13.64
CA ARG A 156 -2.76 10.20 -14.01
C ARG A 156 -3.64 9.23 -14.81
N GLU A 157 -3.10 8.55 -15.80
CA GLU A 157 -3.82 7.55 -16.62
C GLU A 157 -4.35 6.40 -15.74
N ILE A 158 -3.54 5.89 -14.81
CA ILE A 158 -3.97 4.88 -13.84
C ILE A 158 -5.13 5.39 -12.99
N ALA A 159 -5.08 6.63 -12.52
CA ALA A 159 -6.16 7.22 -11.73
C ALA A 159 -7.45 7.39 -12.56
N GLU A 160 -7.33 7.85 -13.81
CA GLU A 160 -8.47 8.01 -14.74
C GLU A 160 -9.13 6.63 -15.02
N GLU A 161 -8.35 5.58 -15.24
CA GLU A 161 -8.85 4.19 -15.42
C GLU A 161 -9.47 3.60 -14.13
N GLY A 162 -8.99 4.02 -12.97
CA GLY A 162 -9.48 3.55 -11.67
C GLY A 162 -10.78 4.21 -11.20
N ILE A 163 -11.20 5.34 -11.79
CA ILE A 163 -12.42 6.05 -11.40
C ILE A 163 -13.65 5.32 -11.94
N VAL A 164 -14.58 4.96 -11.04
CA VAL A 164 -15.83 4.27 -11.39
C VAL A 164 -17.01 5.21 -11.28
N LEU A 165 -17.76 5.39 -12.38
CA LEU A 165 -19.03 6.13 -12.40
C LEU A 165 -20.16 5.22 -11.90
N LEU A 166 -20.52 5.35 -10.62
CA LEU A 166 -21.57 4.51 -10.01
C LEU A 166 -22.98 4.94 -10.45
N GLN A 167 -23.19 6.23 -10.70
CA GLN A 167 -24.52 6.76 -11.07
C GLN A 167 -24.38 8.08 -11.83
N ASN A 168 -25.20 8.29 -12.85
CA ASN A 168 -25.29 9.54 -13.60
C ASN A 168 -26.72 9.83 -14.03
N ASN A 169 -27.63 9.99 -13.08
CA ASN A 169 -29.03 10.31 -13.34
C ASN A 169 -29.16 11.72 -13.91
N GLY A 170 -29.95 11.87 -14.94
CA GLY A 170 -30.17 13.16 -15.60
C GLY A 170 -28.97 13.68 -16.42
N ASN A 171 -27.96 12.84 -16.66
CA ASN A 171 -26.75 13.21 -17.40
C ASN A 171 -26.05 14.45 -16.82
N VAL A 172 -25.90 14.48 -15.49
CA VAL A 172 -25.19 15.56 -14.77
C VAL A 172 -23.72 15.65 -15.19
N LEU A 173 -23.12 14.51 -15.52
CA LEU A 173 -21.77 14.41 -16.07
C LEU A 173 -21.81 13.99 -17.55
N PRO A 174 -20.87 14.50 -18.37
CA PRO A 174 -19.81 15.47 -18.05
C PRO A 174 -20.34 16.89 -17.85
N ILE A 175 -19.64 17.69 -17.02
CA ILE A 175 -19.98 19.10 -16.80
C ILE A 175 -19.73 19.89 -18.11
N ASP A 176 -20.76 20.57 -18.63
CA ASP A 176 -20.63 21.47 -19.81
C ASP A 176 -20.08 22.82 -19.37
N LEU A 177 -18.78 23.02 -19.49
CA LEU A 177 -18.11 24.27 -19.13
C LEU A 177 -18.50 25.47 -20.02
N ASN A 178 -19.25 25.29 -21.13
CA ASN A 178 -19.74 26.39 -21.92
C ASN A 178 -21.02 27.02 -21.32
N LYS A 179 -21.71 26.25 -20.45
CA LYS A 179 -22.94 26.66 -19.77
C LYS A 179 -22.74 26.94 -18.30
N THR A 180 -21.69 26.38 -17.70
CA THR A 180 -21.39 26.47 -16.26
C THR A 180 -20.59 27.73 -15.96
N LYS A 181 -21.07 28.54 -15.03
CA LYS A 181 -20.40 29.77 -14.59
C LYS A 181 -19.71 29.57 -13.23
N LYS A 182 -20.29 28.74 -12.35
CA LYS A 182 -19.81 28.58 -10.99
C LYS A 182 -19.93 27.12 -10.53
N ILE A 183 -18.85 26.60 -9.98
CA ILE A 183 -18.74 25.26 -9.41
C ILE A 183 -18.39 25.42 -7.94
N ALA A 184 -19.22 24.90 -7.04
CA ALA A 184 -18.90 24.77 -5.63
C ALA A 184 -18.21 23.43 -5.39
N VAL A 185 -17.06 23.46 -4.72
CA VAL A 185 -16.33 22.29 -4.27
C VAL A 185 -16.43 22.24 -2.76
N ILE A 186 -16.92 21.12 -2.23
CA ILE A 186 -17.13 20.93 -0.81
C ILE A 186 -16.41 19.65 -0.35
N GLY A 187 -15.79 19.72 0.79
CA GLY A 187 -15.18 18.58 1.45
C GLY A 187 -13.71 18.75 1.76
N GLU A 188 -13.30 18.28 2.92
CA GLU A 188 -11.90 18.29 3.35
C GLU A 188 -11.01 17.51 2.37
N ASN A 189 -11.52 16.39 1.83
CA ASN A 189 -10.78 15.56 0.90
C ASN A 189 -10.48 16.28 -0.44
N ALA A 190 -11.17 17.39 -0.75
CA ALA A 190 -10.85 18.19 -1.92
C ALA A 190 -9.47 18.87 -1.84
N ILE A 191 -8.99 19.18 -0.65
CA ILE A 191 -7.70 19.87 -0.44
C ILE A 191 -6.61 18.97 0.10
N LYS A 192 -6.95 17.75 0.51
CA LYS A 192 -5.95 16.81 1.05
C LYS A 192 -5.03 16.29 -0.01
N MET A 193 -3.75 16.24 0.34
CA MET A 193 -2.73 15.53 -0.40
C MET A 193 -2.62 14.12 0.17
N MET A 194 -3.02 13.13 -0.60
CA MET A 194 -3.25 11.75 -0.12
C MET A 194 -2.26 10.74 -0.71
N THR A 195 -1.17 11.19 -1.35
CA THR A 195 -0.16 10.29 -1.91
C THR A 195 0.59 9.51 -0.84
N VAL A 196 0.64 10.05 0.38
CA VAL A 196 1.28 9.38 1.51
C VAL A 196 0.24 8.55 2.26
N GLY A 197 0.39 7.22 2.22
CA GLY A 197 -0.49 6.28 2.90
C GLY A 197 -0.31 6.24 4.41
N GLY A 198 0.85 6.60 4.92
CA GLY A 198 1.27 6.36 6.30
C GLY A 198 1.98 5.02 6.44
N GLY A 199 2.66 4.77 7.56
CA GLY A 199 3.39 3.53 7.83
C GLY A 199 4.28 3.07 6.68
N SER A 200 4.07 1.84 6.22
CA SER A 200 4.83 1.24 5.10
C SER A 200 4.59 1.93 3.76
N SER A 201 3.45 2.59 3.58
CA SER A 201 3.09 3.34 2.37
C SER A 201 3.46 4.83 2.42
N SER A 202 4.33 5.24 3.34
CA SER A 202 4.84 6.61 3.45
C SER A 202 5.81 6.93 2.32
N LEU A 203 5.29 7.39 1.19
CA LEU A 203 6.07 7.78 0.03
C LEU A 203 6.53 9.24 0.13
N LYS A 204 7.75 9.52 -0.32
CA LYS A 204 8.25 10.87 -0.51
C LYS A 204 8.13 11.24 -1.99
N VAL A 205 7.03 11.86 -2.34
CA VAL A 205 6.74 12.25 -3.72
C VAL A 205 7.38 13.58 -4.10
N LYS A 206 7.57 13.79 -5.39
CA LYS A 206 8.16 15.02 -5.94
C LYS A 206 7.17 16.19 -5.90
N TYR A 207 5.90 15.92 -6.13
CA TYR A 207 4.78 16.86 -6.08
C TYR A 207 3.48 16.10 -5.85
N GLU A 208 2.47 16.82 -5.38
CA GLU A 208 1.11 16.32 -5.24
C GLU A 208 0.14 17.33 -5.85
N ILE A 209 -0.99 16.84 -6.33
CA ILE A 209 -2.07 17.69 -6.87
C ILE A 209 -3.33 17.31 -6.11
N SER A 210 -3.88 18.25 -5.34
CA SER A 210 -5.16 18.03 -4.67
C SER A 210 -6.31 17.98 -5.69
N PRO A 211 -7.44 17.31 -5.38
CA PRO A 211 -8.62 17.34 -6.24
C PRO A 211 -9.07 18.75 -6.60
N LEU A 212 -9.04 19.69 -5.65
CA LEU A 212 -9.39 21.08 -5.88
C LEU A 212 -8.44 21.76 -6.87
N ASP A 213 -7.13 21.57 -6.74
CA ASP A 213 -6.13 22.14 -7.65
C ASP A 213 -6.25 21.56 -9.05
N GLY A 214 -6.44 20.23 -9.13
CA GLY A 214 -6.70 19.55 -10.40
C GLY A 214 -7.95 20.09 -11.10
N LEU A 215 -9.04 20.29 -10.37
CA LEU A 215 -10.28 20.85 -10.90
C LEU A 215 -10.09 22.30 -11.35
N LYS A 216 -9.47 23.15 -10.54
CA LYS A 216 -9.17 24.56 -10.91
C LYS A 216 -8.32 24.63 -12.17
N SER A 217 -7.29 23.80 -12.26
CA SER A 217 -6.44 23.70 -13.45
C SER A 217 -7.24 23.28 -14.70
N ARG A 218 -8.14 22.31 -14.55
CA ARG A 218 -8.97 21.81 -15.67
C ARG A 218 -10.01 22.82 -16.13
N VAL A 219 -10.65 23.50 -15.20
CA VAL A 219 -11.70 24.51 -15.48
C VAL A 219 -11.07 25.79 -16.06
N GLY A 220 -9.90 26.18 -15.55
CA GLY A 220 -9.21 27.40 -15.97
C GLY A 220 -10.08 28.65 -15.75
N SER A 221 -10.18 29.50 -16.78
CA SER A 221 -10.99 30.70 -16.73
C SER A 221 -12.44 30.53 -17.21
N LYS A 222 -12.87 29.30 -17.51
CA LYS A 222 -14.21 29.02 -18.06
C LYS A 222 -15.34 29.14 -17.05
N ALA A 223 -15.04 28.85 -15.79
CA ALA A 223 -15.98 28.97 -14.68
C ALA A 223 -15.24 29.32 -13.37
N GLU A 224 -15.97 29.96 -12.46
CA GLU A 224 -15.51 30.21 -11.12
C GLU A 224 -15.54 28.91 -10.31
N VAL A 225 -14.46 28.58 -9.58
CA VAL A 225 -14.42 27.45 -8.66
C VAL A 225 -14.30 27.99 -7.24
N VAL A 226 -15.35 27.84 -6.44
CA VAL A 226 -15.39 28.23 -5.03
C VAL A 226 -15.26 26.98 -4.16
N TYR A 227 -14.69 27.15 -2.97
CA TYR A 227 -14.44 26.03 -2.06
C TYR A 227 -14.97 26.32 -0.68
N ALA A 228 -15.58 25.30 -0.06
CA ALA A 228 -15.91 25.27 1.37
C ALA A 228 -15.46 23.92 1.95
N ARG A 229 -14.89 23.92 3.16
CA ARG A 229 -14.39 22.69 3.77
C ARG A 229 -15.52 21.71 4.11
N GLY A 230 -16.64 22.21 4.64
CA GLY A 230 -17.85 21.44 4.91
C GLY A 230 -17.76 20.49 6.09
N TYR A 231 -16.63 19.82 6.30
CA TYR A 231 -16.36 18.95 7.44
C TYR A 231 -14.85 18.88 7.72
N VAL A 232 -14.50 18.47 8.94
CA VAL A 232 -13.13 18.24 9.38
C VAL A 232 -13.03 16.84 9.97
N GLY A 233 -12.16 16.01 9.39
CA GLY A 233 -11.94 14.65 9.87
C GLY A 233 -11.02 14.61 11.10
N ASP A 234 -9.98 15.44 11.10
CA ASP A 234 -9.07 15.60 12.24
C ASP A 234 -8.81 17.09 12.51
N PRO A 235 -9.41 17.66 13.61
CA PRO A 235 -9.22 19.07 13.94
C PRO A 235 -7.76 19.46 14.23
N THR A 236 -6.91 18.50 14.62
CA THR A 236 -5.49 18.76 14.89
C THR A 236 -4.66 18.89 13.60
N GLY A 237 -5.19 18.41 12.48
CA GLY A 237 -4.50 18.32 11.21
C GLY A 237 -3.38 17.26 11.18
N GLU A 238 -3.35 16.37 12.19
CA GLU A 238 -2.39 15.29 12.29
C GLU A 238 -2.96 13.98 11.70
N TYR A 239 -2.68 13.74 10.44
CA TYR A 239 -3.13 12.53 9.75
C TYR A 239 -2.06 11.45 9.85
N ASN A 240 -2.27 10.50 10.75
CA ASN A 240 -1.44 9.30 10.93
C ASN A 240 0.07 9.59 11.15
N GLY A 241 0.40 10.73 11.78
CA GLY A 241 1.78 11.15 11.99
C GLY A 241 2.53 11.51 10.69
N VAL A 242 1.85 11.48 9.56
CA VAL A 242 2.43 11.83 8.27
C VAL A 242 2.38 13.33 8.08
N LYS A 243 3.54 13.94 8.01
CA LYS A 243 3.66 15.36 7.67
C LYS A 243 3.49 15.53 6.17
N THR A 244 2.30 15.87 5.74
CA THR A 244 2.03 16.20 4.33
C THR A 244 2.58 17.56 3.92
N GLY A 245 3.07 18.36 4.87
CA GLY A 245 3.45 19.75 4.64
C GLY A 245 2.27 20.73 4.58
N GLN A 246 1.05 20.23 4.73
CA GLN A 246 -0.17 21.04 4.77
C GLN A 246 -0.50 21.41 6.22
N ASP A 247 -0.94 22.65 6.46
CA ASP A 247 -1.63 23.03 7.69
C ASP A 247 -3.13 22.83 7.48
N LEU A 248 -3.63 21.72 8.01
CA LEU A 248 -5.04 21.35 7.92
C LEU A 248 -5.80 21.55 9.22
N LYS A 249 -5.21 22.25 10.21
CA LYS A 249 -5.90 22.58 11.45
C LYS A 249 -7.13 23.42 11.18
N ASP A 250 -8.22 23.08 11.83
CA ASP A 250 -9.46 23.83 11.76
C ASP A 250 -10.26 23.62 13.05
N ASN A 251 -10.53 24.72 13.74
CA ASN A 251 -11.24 24.71 15.02
C ASN A 251 -12.68 25.23 14.88
N ARG A 252 -13.18 25.41 13.65
CA ARG A 252 -14.57 25.81 13.43
C ARG A 252 -15.51 24.68 13.85
N SER A 253 -16.68 25.06 14.33
CA SER A 253 -17.73 24.10 14.65
C SER A 253 -18.32 23.47 13.39
N GLU A 254 -18.97 22.32 13.55
CA GLU A 254 -19.68 21.66 12.45
C GLU A 254 -20.74 22.57 11.84
N ASP A 255 -21.45 23.35 12.67
CA ASP A 255 -22.47 24.30 12.22
C ASP A 255 -21.89 25.44 11.35
N GLU A 256 -20.72 25.96 11.72
CA GLU A 256 -20.01 26.98 10.91
C GLU A 256 -19.56 26.41 9.56
N LEU A 257 -19.00 25.21 9.55
CA LEU A 257 -18.56 24.53 8.33
C LEU A 257 -19.76 24.19 7.42
N LEU A 258 -20.86 23.72 7.98
CA LEU A 258 -22.08 23.44 7.25
C LEU A 258 -22.70 24.71 6.66
N ALA A 259 -22.77 25.80 7.44
CA ALA A 259 -23.31 27.07 6.98
C ALA A 259 -22.51 27.62 5.78
N GLU A 260 -21.17 27.58 5.83
CA GLU A 260 -20.30 27.97 4.72
C GLU A 260 -20.57 27.10 3.49
N ALA A 261 -20.63 25.77 3.65
CA ALA A 261 -20.87 24.84 2.57
C ALA A 261 -22.22 25.08 1.89
N LEU A 262 -23.28 25.28 2.66
CA LEU A 262 -24.60 25.61 2.15
C LEU A 262 -24.63 26.95 1.40
N GLN A 263 -23.89 27.95 1.91
CA GLN A 263 -23.80 29.25 1.24
C GLN A 263 -23.13 29.16 -0.13
N VAL A 264 -21.99 28.46 -0.25
CA VAL A 264 -21.30 28.31 -1.54
C VAL A 264 -22.07 27.42 -2.51
N ALA A 265 -22.80 26.42 -2.00
CA ALA A 265 -23.60 25.52 -2.82
C ALA A 265 -24.82 26.20 -3.44
N LYS A 266 -25.46 27.14 -2.71
CA LYS A 266 -26.71 27.78 -3.10
C LYS A 266 -26.62 28.57 -4.40
N ASP A 267 -25.48 29.18 -4.64
CA ASP A 267 -25.25 30.07 -5.77
C ASP A 267 -24.45 29.41 -6.91
N ALA A 268 -24.24 28.10 -6.86
CA ALA A 268 -23.45 27.34 -7.80
C ALA A 268 -24.33 26.60 -8.82
N ASP A 269 -23.87 26.51 -10.08
CA ASP A 269 -24.50 25.69 -11.12
C ASP A 269 -24.27 24.19 -10.86
N TYR A 270 -23.12 23.85 -10.30
CA TYR A 270 -22.74 22.49 -9.91
C TYR A 270 -22.12 22.47 -8.51
N VAL A 271 -22.43 21.44 -7.78
CA VAL A 271 -21.80 21.12 -6.50
C VAL A 271 -21.04 19.80 -6.63
N ILE A 272 -19.76 19.83 -6.32
CA ILE A 272 -18.91 18.63 -6.26
C ILE A 272 -18.51 18.41 -4.80
N PHE A 273 -18.96 17.30 -4.22
CA PHE A 273 -18.63 16.92 -2.86
C PHE A 273 -17.54 15.85 -2.85
N PHE A 274 -16.43 16.14 -2.19
CA PHE A 274 -15.32 15.21 -1.97
C PHE A 274 -15.41 14.62 -0.55
N GLY A 275 -15.99 13.44 -0.46
CA GLY A 275 -16.02 12.64 0.76
C GLY A 275 -15.07 11.46 0.68
N GLY A 276 -14.86 10.78 1.78
CA GLY A 276 -14.08 9.55 1.82
C GLY A 276 -13.53 9.24 3.20
N LEU A 277 -12.94 8.06 3.34
CA LEU A 277 -12.24 7.65 4.53
C LEU A 277 -10.98 8.50 4.72
N ASN A 278 -10.73 8.90 5.94
CA ASN A 278 -9.53 9.62 6.33
C ASN A 278 -8.60 8.65 7.08
N LYS A 279 -7.30 8.86 6.92
CA LYS A 279 -6.31 8.20 7.75
C LYS A 279 -6.53 8.61 9.19
N SER A 280 -6.57 7.67 10.10
CA SER A 280 -6.54 7.93 11.53
C SER A 280 -5.10 7.93 12.06
N ASN A 281 -4.88 8.60 13.19
CA ASN A 281 -3.59 8.56 13.86
C ASN A 281 -3.20 7.11 14.20
N HIS A 282 -1.96 6.75 13.91
CA HIS A 282 -1.36 5.44 14.20
C HIS A 282 -1.92 4.24 13.42
N GLN A 283 -2.69 4.46 12.36
CA GLN A 283 -3.12 3.41 11.45
C GLN A 283 -2.49 3.62 10.07
N ASP A 284 -2.04 2.53 9.46
CA ASP A 284 -1.74 2.49 8.05
C ASP A 284 -3.03 2.57 7.23
N CYS A 285 -2.94 3.02 5.97
CA CYS A 285 -4.10 2.98 5.08
C CYS A 285 -4.67 1.57 4.89
N GLU A 286 -3.83 0.56 5.07
CA GLU A 286 -4.18 -0.85 5.01
C GLU A 286 -5.03 -1.31 6.19
N ASP A 287 -4.97 -0.59 7.32
CA ASP A 287 -5.68 -0.93 8.55
C ASP A 287 -6.98 -0.14 8.73
N SER A 288 -7.39 0.62 7.71
CA SER A 288 -8.65 1.38 7.76
C SER A 288 -9.82 0.46 7.44
N ASP A 289 -10.71 0.29 8.42
CA ASP A 289 -11.99 -0.42 8.27
C ASP A 289 -13.01 0.37 7.44
#